data_7533209605f27fa826c3a1bb1af4becb
#
_entry.id   7533209605f27fa826c3a1bb1af4becb
#
_cell.length_a   1.000
_cell.length_b   1.000
_cell.length_c   1.000
_cell.angle_alpha   90.00
_cell.angle_beta   90.00
_cell.angle_gamma   90.00
#
_symmetry.space_group_name_H-M   'P 1'
#
loop_
_entity.id
_entity.type
_entity.pdbx_description
1 polymer ?
#
loop_
_entity_poly.entity_id
_entity_poly.type
_entity_poly.pdbx_seq_one_letter_code
_entity_poly.pdbx_strand_id
1 'polypeptide(L)'
;MAGQVVYVGGATVSLYTDRLSGEVRPTDDVDILIELLSYKGYAAIEEKLRSKGFVNDWESGVICRYKIHGVVVDVMPTSDQILGFANRWYTPGFASAIDYVIEEDYIVKIFSPEYFLATKLEAFNNRGKRDGRTSTDFEDIVYVLNNRSAIWDELKATRGPLKDFLVGSFTNLLNNKYIDEWISVHLEYADQERQYFIVGCMREFVEGK
;
A
#
# COMPACT_ATOMS: atom_id res chain seq x y z
N MET A 1 11.71 18.02 -7.13
CA MET A 1 11.13 16.64 -7.23
C MET A 1 9.85 16.44 -6.42
N ALA A 2 9.52 17.29 -5.47
CA ALA A 2 8.39 17.12 -4.56
C ALA A 2 6.99 16.92 -5.21
N GLY A 3 6.73 17.23 -6.43
CA GLY A 3 5.45 17.01 -7.09
C GLY A 3 5.40 15.83 -8.07
N GLN A 4 6.47 15.05 -8.16
CA GLN A 4 6.63 13.98 -9.16
C GLN A 4 6.81 12.57 -8.55
N VAL A 5 6.64 12.46 -7.24
CA VAL A 5 6.89 11.23 -6.49
C VAL A 5 5.71 10.96 -5.57
N VAL A 6 5.25 9.73 -5.52
CA VAL A 6 4.23 9.27 -4.58
C VAL A 6 4.82 8.17 -3.71
N TYR A 7 4.75 8.34 -2.40
CA TYR A 7 5.17 7.31 -1.44
C TYR A 7 4.09 6.25 -1.31
N VAL A 8 4.51 4.99 -1.30
CA VAL A 8 3.63 3.83 -1.24
C VAL A 8 4.19 2.76 -0.31
N GLY A 9 3.57 1.60 -0.27
CA GLY A 9 4.10 0.44 0.45
C GLY A 9 3.97 0.53 1.97
N GLY A 10 4.71 -0.34 2.67
CA GLY A 10 4.63 -0.51 4.12
C GLY A 10 5.02 0.73 4.91
N ALA A 11 5.99 1.52 4.41
CA ALA A 11 6.46 2.73 5.07
C ALA A 11 5.37 3.82 5.23
N THR A 12 4.27 3.75 4.46
CA THR A 12 3.18 4.73 4.53
C THR A 12 2.01 4.28 5.39
N VAL A 13 1.99 3.05 5.88
CA VAL A 13 0.80 2.49 6.56
C VAL A 13 0.36 3.31 7.77
N SER A 14 1.32 3.83 8.57
CA SER A 14 1.02 4.68 9.73
C SER A 14 0.37 6.01 9.37
N LEU A 15 0.55 6.48 8.13
CA LEU A 15 0.00 7.76 7.68
C LEU A 15 -1.51 7.71 7.42
N TYR A 16 -2.09 6.51 7.38
CA TYR A 16 -3.53 6.33 7.17
C TYR A 16 -4.36 6.28 8.43
N THR A 17 -3.74 6.33 9.61
CA THR A 17 -4.45 6.17 10.88
C THR A 17 -4.84 7.51 11.49
N ASP A 18 -6.01 7.55 12.12
CA ASP A 18 -6.55 8.69 12.86
C ASP A 18 -6.96 8.29 14.30
N ARG A 19 -6.63 7.04 14.71
CA ARG A 19 -6.81 6.54 16.06
C ARG A 19 -5.46 6.37 16.75
N LEU A 20 -5.45 6.42 18.06
CA LEU A 20 -4.31 5.96 18.86
C LEU A 20 -4.18 4.45 18.60
N SER A 21 -3.30 4.12 17.69
CA SER A 21 -2.99 2.73 17.31
C SER A 21 -1.74 2.28 18.03
N GLY A 22 -1.64 0.98 18.23
CA GLY A 22 -0.41 0.36 18.68
C GLY A 22 0.75 0.51 17.70
N GLU A 23 1.80 -0.22 17.95
CA GLU A 23 3.00 -0.17 17.13
C GLU A 23 2.72 -0.60 15.69
N VAL A 24 3.18 0.21 14.76
CA VAL A 24 3.24 -0.15 13.35
C VAL A 24 4.39 -1.11 13.15
N ARG A 25 4.20 -2.17 12.38
CA ARG A 25 5.30 -3.06 12.05
C ARG A 25 6.46 -2.27 11.42
N PRO A 26 7.70 -2.59 11.76
CA PRO A 26 8.85 -1.99 11.09
C PRO A 26 8.88 -2.40 9.61
N THR A 27 9.42 -1.53 8.77
CA THR A 27 9.71 -1.80 7.36
C THR A 27 11.16 -1.49 7.08
N ASP A 28 11.79 -2.32 6.22
CA ASP A 28 13.20 -2.21 5.89
C ASP A 28 13.47 -1.26 4.72
N ASP A 29 12.42 -0.89 3.98
CA ASP A 29 12.51 -0.09 2.77
C ASP A 29 11.42 0.98 2.68
N VAL A 30 11.68 1.97 1.83
CA VAL A 30 10.75 3.02 1.44
C VAL A 30 10.43 2.85 -0.04
N ASP A 31 9.18 2.60 -0.35
CA ASP A 31 8.71 2.47 -1.72
C ASP A 31 8.26 3.82 -2.26
N ILE A 32 8.76 4.23 -3.43
CA ILE A 32 8.30 5.42 -4.14
C ILE A 32 7.92 5.11 -5.58
N LEU A 33 6.83 5.72 -6.02
CA LEU A 33 6.40 5.67 -7.42
C LEU A 33 6.76 6.95 -8.15
N ILE A 34 7.17 6.78 -9.39
CA ILE A 34 7.41 7.87 -10.34
C ILE A 34 6.64 7.58 -11.63
N GLU A 35 5.98 8.62 -12.16
CA GLU A 35 5.32 8.49 -13.45
C GLU A 35 6.34 8.59 -14.58
N LEU A 36 6.52 7.51 -15.32
CA LEU A 36 7.46 7.43 -16.43
C LEU A 36 6.80 6.73 -17.63
N LEU A 37 6.92 7.35 -18.78
CA LEU A 37 6.34 6.86 -20.02
C LEU A 37 7.35 6.15 -20.94
N SER A 38 8.63 6.08 -20.56
CA SER A 38 9.66 5.49 -21.41
C SER A 38 10.92 5.06 -20.66
N TYR A 39 11.66 4.11 -21.22
CA TYR A 39 13.00 3.72 -20.73
C TYR A 39 14.00 4.87 -20.69
N LYS A 40 13.93 5.82 -21.65
CA LYS A 40 14.79 7.00 -21.66
C LYS A 40 14.51 7.89 -20.44
N GLY A 41 13.25 8.02 -20.07
CA GLY A 41 12.86 8.74 -18.85
C GLY A 41 13.40 8.05 -17.60
N TYR A 42 13.34 6.72 -17.54
CA TYR A 42 13.87 5.94 -16.42
C TYR A 42 15.38 6.13 -16.26
N ALA A 43 16.17 6.01 -17.35
CA ALA A 43 17.61 6.26 -17.32
C ALA A 43 17.98 7.67 -16.83
N ALA A 44 17.23 8.69 -17.23
CA ALA A 44 17.44 10.07 -16.75
C ALA A 44 17.14 10.21 -15.25
N ILE A 45 16.16 9.49 -14.73
CA ILE A 45 15.88 9.45 -13.29
C ILE A 45 17.00 8.73 -12.54
N GLU A 46 17.50 7.61 -13.04
CA GLU A 46 18.65 6.91 -12.44
C GLU A 46 19.88 7.83 -12.32
N GLU A 47 20.22 8.57 -13.37
CA GLU A 47 21.31 9.52 -13.34
C GLU A 47 21.08 10.62 -12.29
N LYS A 48 19.86 11.13 -12.20
CA LYS A 48 19.48 12.13 -11.19
C LYS A 48 19.53 11.57 -9.76
N LEU A 49 19.14 10.31 -9.55
CA LEU A 49 19.28 9.63 -8.26
C LEU A 49 20.75 9.51 -7.86
N ARG A 50 21.61 9.04 -8.78
CA ARG A 50 23.05 8.93 -8.55
C ARG A 50 23.69 10.29 -8.23
N SER A 51 23.30 11.36 -8.93
CA SER A 51 23.78 12.72 -8.64
C SER A 51 23.39 13.23 -7.26
N LYS A 52 22.37 12.62 -6.64
CA LYS A 52 21.89 12.92 -5.27
C LYS A 52 22.46 11.97 -4.22
N GLY A 53 23.36 11.07 -4.58
CA GLY A 53 24.00 10.13 -3.66
C GLY A 53 23.30 8.80 -3.50
N PHE A 54 22.26 8.51 -4.28
CA PHE A 54 21.68 7.17 -4.31
C PHE A 54 22.63 6.19 -5.01
N VAL A 55 22.83 5.02 -4.42
CA VAL A 55 23.66 3.94 -4.93
C VAL A 55 22.76 2.74 -5.23
N ASN A 56 22.86 2.17 -6.44
CA ASN A 56 22.11 0.96 -6.79
C ASN A 56 22.50 -0.21 -5.87
N ASP A 57 21.53 -0.94 -5.38
CA ASP A 57 21.73 -2.15 -4.56
C ASP A 57 21.71 -3.41 -5.44
N TRP A 58 22.81 -3.62 -6.18
CA TRP A 58 22.96 -4.78 -7.09
C TRP A 58 22.95 -6.12 -6.34
N GLU A 59 23.34 -6.13 -5.06
CA GLU A 59 23.44 -7.36 -4.26
C GLU A 59 22.05 -7.91 -3.90
N SER A 60 21.03 -7.04 -3.82
CA SER A 60 19.66 -7.45 -3.51
C SER A 60 18.97 -8.21 -4.65
N GLY A 61 19.47 -8.07 -5.90
CA GLY A 61 18.80 -8.58 -7.09
C GLY A 61 17.51 -7.84 -7.49
N VAL A 62 17.16 -6.75 -6.79
CA VAL A 62 15.99 -5.91 -7.09
C VAL A 62 16.42 -4.72 -7.94
N ILE A 63 15.93 -4.66 -9.19
CA ILE A 63 16.40 -3.69 -10.20
C ILE A 63 16.15 -2.23 -9.77
N CYS A 64 15.03 -1.95 -9.13
CA CYS A 64 14.62 -0.59 -8.73
C CYS A 64 15.15 -0.18 -7.35
N ARG A 65 16.02 -0.97 -6.73
CA ARG A 65 16.49 -0.77 -5.36
C ARG A 65 17.74 0.08 -5.28
N TYR A 66 17.70 1.05 -4.40
CA TYR A 66 18.80 1.98 -4.09
C TYR A 66 19.05 2.04 -2.60
N LYS A 67 20.25 2.48 -2.24
CA LYS A 67 20.64 2.83 -0.86
C LYS A 67 21.07 4.29 -0.80
N ILE A 68 20.61 5.01 0.22
CA ILE A 68 21.06 6.36 0.53
C ILE A 68 21.09 6.56 2.06
N HIS A 69 22.23 6.97 2.60
CA HIS A 69 22.43 7.18 4.05
C HIS A 69 21.96 6.01 4.94
N GLY A 70 22.11 4.77 4.46
CA GLY A 70 21.70 3.57 5.17
C GLY A 70 20.22 3.19 5.00
N VAL A 71 19.44 4.00 4.29
CA VAL A 71 18.02 3.72 3.98
C VAL A 71 17.94 3.00 2.64
N VAL A 72 17.15 1.93 2.58
CA VAL A 72 16.79 1.23 1.34
C VAL A 72 15.58 1.93 0.72
N VAL A 73 15.67 2.23 -0.58
CA VAL A 73 14.61 2.91 -1.32
C VAL A 73 14.35 2.18 -2.64
N ASP A 74 13.13 1.73 -2.84
CA ASP A 74 12.67 1.14 -4.09
C ASP A 74 11.98 2.21 -4.95
N VAL A 75 12.59 2.52 -6.12
CA VAL A 75 12.11 3.56 -7.03
C VAL A 75 11.44 2.90 -8.21
N MET A 76 10.11 2.82 -8.18
CA MET A 76 9.32 2.06 -9.14
C MET A 76 8.60 2.98 -10.13
N PRO A 77 8.61 2.66 -11.45
CA PRO A 77 7.73 3.32 -12.40
C PRO A 77 6.28 2.86 -12.21
N THR A 78 5.34 3.72 -12.58
CA THR A 78 3.89 3.38 -12.56
C THR A 78 3.53 2.34 -13.63
N SER A 79 4.32 2.23 -14.72
CA SER A 79 4.08 1.32 -15.84
C SER A 79 4.94 0.06 -15.77
N ASP A 80 4.33 -1.09 -16.08
CA ASP A 80 5.00 -2.38 -16.23
C ASP A 80 5.93 -2.48 -17.44
N GLN A 81 5.76 -1.60 -18.44
CA GLN A 81 6.55 -1.57 -19.66
C GLN A 81 8.04 -1.33 -19.40
N ILE A 82 8.41 -0.75 -18.26
CA ILE A 82 9.80 -0.37 -17.94
C ILE A 82 10.53 -1.50 -17.21
N LEU A 83 9.91 -2.07 -16.17
CA LEU A 83 10.54 -3.11 -15.34
C LEU A 83 9.96 -4.51 -15.59
N GLY A 84 8.97 -4.64 -16.47
CA GLY A 84 8.29 -5.91 -16.75
C GLY A 84 7.29 -6.34 -15.66
N PHE A 85 7.08 -5.53 -14.64
CA PHE A 85 6.09 -5.73 -13.59
C PHE A 85 5.58 -4.39 -13.05
N ALA A 86 4.32 -4.32 -12.70
CA ALA A 86 3.73 -3.25 -11.89
C ALA A 86 2.44 -3.76 -11.24
N ASN A 87 2.05 -3.12 -10.14
CA ASN A 87 0.71 -3.30 -9.61
C ASN A 87 -0.27 -2.51 -10.48
N ARG A 88 -1.39 -3.14 -10.90
CA ARG A 88 -2.38 -2.48 -11.79
C ARG A 88 -2.94 -1.17 -11.26
N TRP A 89 -2.87 -0.99 -9.93
CA TRP A 89 -3.38 0.19 -9.23
C TRP A 89 -2.37 1.33 -9.13
N TYR A 90 -1.12 1.13 -9.58
CA TYR A 90 -0.09 2.17 -9.51
C TYR A 90 -0.44 3.39 -10.34
N THR A 91 -0.80 3.21 -11.61
CA THR A 91 -1.12 4.34 -12.49
C THR A 91 -2.35 5.13 -12.02
N PRO A 92 -3.54 4.52 -11.76
CA PRO A 92 -4.69 5.28 -11.29
C PRO A 92 -4.49 5.83 -9.87
N GLY A 93 -3.80 5.10 -8.98
CA GLY A 93 -3.48 5.57 -7.63
C GLY A 93 -2.53 6.76 -7.63
N PHE A 94 -1.55 6.78 -8.54
CA PHE A 94 -0.65 7.92 -8.72
C PHE A 94 -1.42 9.18 -9.12
N ALA A 95 -2.37 9.05 -10.08
CA ALA A 95 -3.20 10.16 -10.52
C ALA A 95 -4.16 10.68 -9.43
N SER A 96 -4.52 9.82 -8.46
CA SER A 96 -5.43 10.13 -7.33
C SER A 96 -4.69 10.35 -6.01
N ALA A 97 -3.36 10.52 -6.05
CA ALA A 97 -2.55 10.70 -4.85
C ALA A 97 -2.92 11.98 -4.09
N ILE A 98 -2.93 11.87 -2.78
CA ILE A 98 -3.29 12.96 -1.87
C ILE A 98 -2.05 13.56 -1.20
N ASP A 99 -2.12 14.83 -0.84
CA ASP A 99 -1.10 15.48 -0.05
C ASP A 99 -1.23 15.08 1.43
N TYR A 100 -0.10 14.74 2.04
CA TYR A 100 0.01 14.43 3.46
C TYR A 100 1.08 15.30 4.10
N VAL A 101 0.72 15.99 5.18
CA VAL A 101 1.64 16.86 5.93
C VAL A 101 2.34 16.01 6.98
N ILE A 102 3.65 15.78 6.82
CA ILE A 102 4.48 15.09 7.83
C ILE A 102 4.84 16.07 8.95
N GLU A 103 5.30 17.26 8.57
CA GLU A 103 5.63 18.39 9.44
C GLU A 103 5.24 19.70 8.73
N GLU A 104 5.23 20.84 9.45
CA GLU A 104 4.73 22.12 8.94
C GLU A 104 5.16 22.48 7.52
N ASP A 105 6.43 22.15 7.14
CA ASP A 105 7.00 22.46 5.82
C ASP A 105 7.22 21.21 4.93
N TYR A 106 6.83 20.03 5.39
CA TYR A 106 7.08 18.77 4.68
C TYR A 106 5.78 18.11 4.24
N ILE A 107 5.39 18.39 3.00
CA ILE A 107 4.25 17.75 2.36
C ILE A 107 4.76 16.66 1.41
N VAL A 108 4.22 15.45 1.54
CA VAL A 108 4.48 14.33 0.64
C VAL A 108 3.17 13.90 -0.03
N LYS A 109 3.28 13.24 -1.17
CA LYS A 109 2.13 12.58 -1.79
C LYS A 109 2.12 11.11 -1.40
N ILE A 110 0.95 10.63 -0.97
CA ILE A 110 0.67 9.21 -0.70
C ILE A 110 -0.56 8.79 -1.50
N PHE A 111 -0.78 7.51 -1.66
CA PHE A 111 -2.05 7.04 -2.21
C PHE A 111 -3.22 7.44 -1.31
N SER A 112 -4.39 7.63 -1.90
CA SER A 112 -5.60 7.67 -1.10
C SER A 112 -5.86 6.30 -0.46
N PRO A 113 -6.57 6.23 0.69
CA PRO A 113 -6.71 4.99 1.46
C PRO A 113 -7.25 3.81 0.66
N GLU A 114 -8.21 4.06 -0.22
CA GLU A 114 -8.81 3.02 -1.08
C GLU A 114 -7.83 2.48 -2.12
N TYR A 115 -6.95 3.31 -2.68
CA TYR A 115 -5.87 2.84 -3.57
C TYR A 115 -4.75 2.14 -2.80
N PHE A 116 -4.44 2.59 -1.58
CA PHE A 116 -3.52 1.86 -0.72
C PHE A 116 -4.03 0.43 -0.47
N LEU A 117 -5.29 0.28 -0.04
CA LEU A 117 -5.88 -1.04 0.19
C LEU A 117 -5.93 -1.88 -1.09
N ALA A 118 -6.26 -1.27 -2.23
CA ALA A 118 -6.27 -1.99 -3.51
C ALA A 118 -4.88 -2.51 -3.89
N THR A 119 -3.82 -1.72 -3.69
CA THR A 119 -2.45 -2.18 -3.96
C THR A 119 -2.02 -3.30 -3.03
N LYS A 120 -2.40 -3.26 -1.75
CA LYS A 120 -2.11 -4.30 -0.77
C LYS A 120 -2.88 -5.59 -1.04
N LEU A 121 -4.16 -5.49 -1.39
CA LEU A 121 -4.98 -6.64 -1.80
C LEU A 121 -4.43 -7.31 -3.07
N GLU A 122 -4.03 -6.53 -4.07
CA GLU A 122 -3.38 -7.07 -5.28
C GLU A 122 -2.05 -7.77 -4.96
N ALA A 123 -1.23 -7.17 -4.10
CA ALA A 123 0.03 -7.76 -3.67
C ALA A 123 -0.20 -9.06 -2.88
N PHE A 124 -1.13 -9.07 -1.94
CA PHE A 124 -1.52 -10.26 -1.18
C PHE A 124 -1.98 -11.41 -2.08
N ASN A 125 -2.77 -11.09 -3.12
CA ASN A 125 -3.26 -12.09 -4.07
C ASN A 125 -2.15 -12.67 -4.95
N ASN A 126 -1.09 -11.90 -5.22
CA ASN A 126 -0.03 -12.26 -6.18
C ASN A 126 1.28 -12.71 -5.54
N ARG A 127 1.50 -12.44 -4.24
CA ARG A 127 2.73 -12.79 -3.53
C ARG A 127 2.51 -13.90 -2.50
N GLY A 128 3.58 -14.62 -2.21
CA GLY A 128 3.64 -15.57 -1.10
C GLY A 128 2.66 -16.73 -1.18
N LYS A 129 2.31 -17.26 -0.03
CA LYS A 129 1.45 -18.45 0.11
C LYS A 129 -0.04 -18.10 0.20
N ARG A 130 -0.42 -16.84 0.07
CA ARG A 130 -1.78 -16.34 0.31
C ARG A 130 -2.31 -16.73 1.70
N ASP A 131 -1.43 -16.72 2.69
CA ASP A 131 -1.76 -16.98 4.08
C ASP A 131 -1.74 -15.64 4.84
N GLY A 132 -2.92 -15.18 5.26
CA GLY A 132 -3.07 -13.90 5.95
C GLY A 132 -2.34 -13.83 7.29
N ARG A 133 -2.06 -14.96 7.94
CA ARG A 133 -1.35 -14.99 9.24
C ARG A 133 0.07 -14.45 9.17
N THR A 134 0.73 -14.60 8.03
CA THR A 134 2.16 -14.27 7.86
C THR A 134 2.42 -13.26 6.76
N SER A 135 1.38 -12.75 6.12
CA SER A 135 1.49 -11.77 5.04
C SER A 135 1.57 -10.36 5.60
N THR A 136 2.66 -9.68 5.35
CA THR A 136 2.82 -8.25 5.67
C THR A 136 1.85 -7.35 4.89
N ASP A 137 1.47 -7.75 3.67
CA ASP A 137 0.44 -7.01 2.93
C ASP A 137 -0.94 -7.14 3.60
N PHE A 138 -1.26 -8.33 4.13
CA PHE A 138 -2.53 -8.53 4.85
C PHE A 138 -2.52 -7.83 6.23
N GLU A 139 -1.40 -7.84 6.93
CA GLU A 139 -1.19 -7.06 8.15
C GLU A 139 -1.46 -5.57 7.92
N ASP A 140 -0.89 -4.98 6.88
CA ASP A 140 -1.11 -3.58 6.51
C ASP A 140 -2.60 -3.30 6.18
N ILE A 141 -3.29 -4.25 5.51
CA ILE A 141 -4.74 -4.15 5.25
C ILE A 141 -5.52 -4.11 6.57
N VAL A 142 -5.29 -5.06 7.47
CA VAL A 142 -5.96 -5.12 8.77
C VAL A 142 -5.68 -3.87 9.59
N TYR A 143 -4.42 -3.40 9.57
CA TYR A 143 -4.04 -2.18 10.29
C TYR A 143 -4.86 -0.96 9.86
N VAL A 144 -5.01 -0.72 8.55
CA VAL A 144 -5.80 0.41 8.05
C VAL A 144 -7.30 0.21 8.33
N LEU A 145 -7.85 -0.99 8.12
CA LEU A 145 -9.26 -1.29 8.42
C LEU A 145 -9.60 -1.12 9.90
N ASN A 146 -8.63 -1.35 10.78
CA ASN A 146 -8.79 -1.19 12.22
C ASN A 146 -8.63 0.25 12.70
N ASN A 147 -7.69 1.00 12.13
CA ASN A 147 -7.19 2.24 12.72
C ASN A 147 -7.56 3.52 11.94
N ARG A 148 -8.27 3.40 10.81
CA ARG A 148 -8.84 4.56 10.09
C ARG A 148 -10.35 4.61 10.28
N SER A 149 -10.82 5.65 10.97
CA SER A 149 -12.26 5.77 11.33
C SER A 149 -13.16 5.91 10.10
N ALA A 150 -12.71 6.63 9.07
CA ALA A 150 -13.48 6.92 7.86
C ALA A 150 -13.36 5.84 6.76
N ILE A 151 -12.56 4.77 6.97
CA ILE A 151 -12.22 3.84 5.88
C ILE A 151 -13.42 3.24 5.19
N TRP A 152 -14.45 2.86 5.94
CA TRP A 152 -15.62 2.19 5.37
C TRP A 152 -16.46 3.14 4.51
N ASP A 153 -16.57 4.41 4.90
CA ASP A 153 -17.25 5.43 4.12
C ASP A 153 -16.46 5.78 2.85
N GLU A 154 -15.14 5.86 2.95
CA GLU A 154 -14.24 6.05 1.80
C GLU A 154 -14.36 4.90 0.80
N LEU A 155 -14.35 3.65 1.28
CA LEU A 155 -14.54 2.48 0.44
C LEU A 155 -15.94 2.45 -0.21
N LYS A 156 -16.99 2.79 0.56
CA LYS A 156 -18.37 2.89 0.03
C LYS A 156 -18.50 3.98 -1.03
N ALA A 157 -17.72 5.05 -0.94
CA ALA A 157 -17.71 6.14 -1.92
C ALA A 157 -17.01 5.79 -3.25
N THR A 158 -16.18 4.74 -3.31
CA THR A 158 -15.49 4.33 -4.55
C THR A 158 -16.45 3.95 -5.65
N ARG A 159 -16.01 4.08 -6.91
CA ARG A 159 -16.80 3.76 -8.12
C ARG A 159 -15.95 3.05 -9.17
N GLY A 160 -16.63 2.44 -10.13
CA GLY A 160 -16.01 1.82 -11.30
C GLY A 160 -15.07 0.65 -10.97
N PRO A 161 -14.02 0.44 -11.78
CA PRO A 161 -13.15 -0.73 -11.66
C PRO A 161 -12.50 -0.91 -10.28
N LEU A 162 -12.22 0.20 -9.56
CA LEU A 162 -11.68 0.14 -8.20
C LEU A 162 -12.71 -0.47 -7.24
N LYS A 163 -13.97 -0.02 -7.31
CA LYS A 163 -15.05 -0.58 -6.49
C LYS A 163 -15.23 -2.07 -6.75
N ASP A 164 -15.30 -2.46 -8.02
CA ASP A 164 -15.51 -3.85 -8.43
C ASP A 164 -14.38 -4.75 -7.90
N PHE A 165 -13.14 -4.28 -7.98
CA PHE A 165 -11.98 -5.00 -7.46
C PHE A 165 -12.02 -5.14 -5.93
N LEU A 166 -12.34 -4.06 -5.21
CA LEU A 166 -12.42 -4.08 -3.74
C LEU A 166 -13.53 -5.03 -3.28
N VAL A 167 -14.73 -4.94 -3.89
CA VAL A 167 -15.84 -5.85 -3.58
C VAL A 167 -15.45 -7.29 -3.86
N GLY A 168 -14.87 -7.59 -5.03
CA GLY A 168 -14.43 -8.95 -5.36
C GLY A 168 -13.35 -9.47 -4.40
N SER A 169 -12.40 -8.63 -4.01
CA SER A 169 -11.32 -9.00 -3.08
C SER A 169 -11.85 -9.30 -1.69
N PHE A 170 -12.72 -8.44 -1.14
CA PHE A 170 -13.33 -8.68 0.17
C PHE A 170 -14.29 -9.89 0.15
N THR A 171 -15.00 -10.11 -0.95
CA THR A 171 -15.82 -11.34 -1.13
C THR A 171 -14.93 -12.59 -1.04
N ASN A 172 -13.79 -12.59 -1.72
CA ASN A 172 -12.85 -13.72 -1.67
C ASN A 172 -12.29 -13.94 -0.26
N LEU A 173 -11.96 -12.86 0.45
CA LEU A 173 -11.50 -12.93 1.84
C LEU A 173 -12.59 -13.49 2.75
N LEU A 174 -13.82 -13.00 2.66
CA LEU A 174 -14.96 -13.48 3.46
C LEU A 174 -15.32 -14.96 3.21
N ASN A 175 -15.06 -15.48 2.00
CA ASN A 175 -15.24 -16.89 1.67
C ASN A 175 -14.11 -17.79 2.20
N ASN A 176 -13.04 -17.23 2.74
CA ASN A 176 -11.96 -18.01 3.33
C ASN A 176 -12.32 -18.40 4.76
N LYS A 177 -12.29 -19.71 5.04
CA LYS A 177 -12.64 -20.26 6.37
C LYS A 177 -11.73 -19.79 7.52
N TYR A 178 -10.59 -19.18 7.20
CA TYR A 178 -9.62 -18.69 8.19
C TYR A 178 -9.65 -17.18 8.36
N ILE A 179 -10.59 -16.46 7.74
CA ILE A 179 -10.58 -14.99 7.75
C ILE A 179 -10.60 -14.41 9.17
N ASP A 180 -11.40 -15.01 10.05
CA ASP A 180 -11.50 -14.59 11.45
C ASP A 180 -10.16 -14.74 12.17
N GLU A 181 -9.47 -15.86 11.98
CA GLU A 181 -8.13 -16.11 12.53
C GLU A 181 -7.12 -15.13 11.93
N TRP A 182 -7.16 -14.93 10.61
CA TRP A 182 -6.23 -14.03 9.92
C TRP A 182 -6.33 -12.59 10.40
N ILE A 183 -7.54 -12.09 10.61
CA ILE A 183 -7.74 -10.74 11.16
C ILE A 183 -7.28 -10.70 12.62
N SER A 184 -7.65 -11.68 13.41
CA SER A 184 -7.35 -11.72 14.85
C SER A 184 -5.85 -11.66 15.17
N VAL A 185 -5.00 -12.34 14.38
CA VAL A 185 -3.55 -12.35 14.64
C VAL A 185 -2.85 -11.02 14.40
N HIS A 186 -3.50 -10.09 13.70
CA HIS A 186 -2.99 -8.74 13.43
C HIS A 186 -3.68 -7.66 14.27
N LEU A 187 -4.54 -8.05 15.20
CA LEU A 187 -5.14 -7.13 16.16
C LEU A 187 -4.40 -7.19 17.50
N GLU A 188 -4.29 -6.05 18.16
CA GLU A 188 -3.73 -5.99 19.51
C GLU A 188 -4.56 -6.84 20.47
N TYR A 189 -3.86 -7.64 21.29
CA TYR A 189 -4.48 -8.51 22.29
C TYR A 189 -5.56 -9.46 21.75
N ALA A 190 -5.57 -9.75 20.44
CA ALA A 190 -6.61 -10.55 19.76
C ALA A 190 -8.03 -10.05 20.07
N ASP A 191 -8.24 -8.74 19.98
CA ASP A 191 -9.49 -8.05 20.27
C ASP A 191 -10.67 -8.58 19.42
N GLN A 192 -11.48 -9.44 20.02
CA GLN A 192 -12.60 -10.09 19.33
C GLN A 192 -13.69 -9.09 18.90
N GLU A 193 -13.93 -8.03 19.67
CA GLU A 193 -14.93 -7.02 19.29
C GLU A 193 -14.51 -6.29 18.03
N ARG A 194 -13.21 -5.93 17.93
CA ARG A 194 -12.66 -5.31 16.74
C ARG A 194 -12.64 -6.26 15.54
N GLN A 195 -12.32 -7.53 15.76
CA GLN A 195 -12.40 -8.56 14.71
C GLN A 195 -13.83 -8.65 14.15
N TYR A 196 -14.84 -8.81 15.01
CA TYR A 196 -16.23 -8.89 14.57
C TYR A 196 -16.70 -7.62 13.87
N PHE A 197 -16.26 -6.46 14.34
CA PHE A 197 -16.54 -5.19 13.69
C PHE A 197 -15.99 -5.15 12.26
N ILE A 198 -14.70 -5.47 12.07
CA ILE A 198 -14.06 -5.45 10.74
C ILE A 198 -14.77 -6.43 9.79
N VAL A 199 -15.00 -7.67 10.22
CA VAL A 199 -15.69 -8.68 9.40
C VAL A 199 -17.13 -8.25 9.07
N GLY A 200 -17.82 -7.65 10.03
CA GLY A 200 -19.17 -7.09 9.83
C GLY A 200 -19.19 -6.00 8.77
N CYS A 201 -18.30 -5.03 8.89
CA CYS A 201 -18.16 -3.94 7.91
C CYS A 201 -17.75 -4.44 6.52
N MET A 202 -16.87 -5.45 6.44
CA MET A 202 -16.53 -6.09 5.15
C MET A 202 -17.78 -6.68 4.49
N ARG A 203 -18.67 -7.37 5.25
CA ARG A 203 -19.92 -7.92 4.73
C ARG A 203 -20.86 -6.82 4.23
N GLU A 204 -21.08 -5.78 5.05
CA GLU A 204 -21.91 -4.63 4.64
C GLU A 204 -21.40 -3.98 3.35
N PHE A 205 -20.08 -3.77 3.24
CA PHE A 205 -19.47 -3.21 2.04
C PHE A 205 -19.72 -4.06 0.79
N VAL A 206 -19.57 -5.39 0.91
CA VAL A 206 -19.80 -6.33 -0.21
C VAL A 206 -21.28 -6.40 -0.59
N GLU A 207 -22.19 -6.31 0.40
CA GLU A 207 -23.65 -6.31 0.17
C GLU A 207 -24.18 -4.95 -0.32
N GLY A 208 -23.36 -3.91 -0.37
CA GLY A 208 -23.75 -2.57 -0.80
C GLY A 208 -24.60 -1.79 0.21
N LYS A 209 -24.47 -2.11 1.48
CA LYS A 209 -25.18 -1.47 2.61
C LYS A 209 -24.41 -0.31 3.23
#